data_68a6a660b1c58c495f123d579d1627cb
#
_entry.id   68a6a660b1c58c495f123d579d1627cb
#
_cell.length_a   1.000
_cell.length_b   1.000
_cell.length_c   1.000
_cell.angle_alpha   90.00
_cell.angle_beta   90.00
_cell.angle_gamma   90.00
#
_symmetry.space_group_name_H-M   'P 1'
#
loop_
_entity.id
_entity.type
_entity.pdbx_description
1 polymer ?
#
loop_
_entity_poly.entity_id
_entity_poly.type
_entity_poly.pdbx_seq_one_letter_code
_entity_poly.pdbx_strand_id
1 'polypeptide(L)'
;MTISKRFLIAVLGLGVLISSCTPKKKVASSTPTSGKLEVYCAESVAPVVTKLANQFMNLYSKAHITVHAVPSRVAIAKLVNSETNLVVSSRYFTKSELEAMKKYDIKADSTRVALDGVVVIVNSANHVKGLNTDQLRNIFDGKMKLWGEVDPNFQGRIIPALESPNSGTLEFFKERVLGSENFTAAYPCTTMANVYKFVGKTRGAIGLISSDWLNSGPDLVRSKEPSPRAIQIAEVDSSMIKHIDPNTFGSYYFPYQAHIYRRYYPLTRPIFFLTRNLDDGLGAGFLTFVVSAAGQQIFVNNGLVPATMPVRLIQLNNQPL
;
A
#
# COMPACT_ATOMS: atom_id res chain seq x y z
N MET A 1 -49.02 -51.88 -73.68
CA MET A 1 -50.34 -51.23 -73.82
C MET A 1 -50.73 -50.63 -72.43
N THR A 2 -50.85 -49.33 -72.38
CA THR A 2 -51.66 -48.48 -71.52
C THR A 2 -51.26 -48.31 -70.04
N ILE A 3 -50.75 -47.12 -69.76
CA ILE A 3 -51.33 -45.98 -69.06
C ILE A 3 -51.29 -46.08 -67.51
N SER A 4 -50.40 -45.37 -66.92
CA SER A 4 -50.52 -44.05 -66.25
C SER A 4 -51.49 -44.02 -65.03
N LYS A 5 -50.95 -43.65 -63.91
CA LYS A 5 -51.48 -42.47 -63.19
C LYS A 5 -50.54 -42.06 -62.02
N ARG A 6 -50.09 -40.87 -62.11
CA ARG A 6 -49.35 -40.12 -61.08
C ARG A 6 -50.29 -39.85 -59.90
N PHE A 7 -49.84 -40.08 -58.66
CA PHE A 7 -50.41 -39.42 -57.50
C PHE A 7 -49.30 -38.66 -56.77
N LEU A 8 -49.41 -37.38 -56.88
CA LEU A 8 -48.57 -36.40 -56.22
C LEU A 8 -49.11 -36.21 -54.82
N ILE A 9 -48.43 -36.67 -53.78
CA ILE A 9 -48.77 -36.34 -52.37
C ILE A 9 -47.78 -35.30 -51.92
N ALA A 10 -48.29 -34.05 -51.81
CA ALA A 10 -47.59 -32.95 -51.20
C ALA A 10 -47.64 -33.14 -49.68
N VAL A 11 -46.52 -33.48 -49.07
CA VAL A 11 -46.38 -33.48 -47.58
C VAL A 11 -45.93 -32.09 -47.19
N LEU A 12 -46.86 -31.32 -46.60
CA LEU A 12 -46.64 -30.02 -46.03
C LEU A 12 -45.84 -30.20 -44.73
N GLY A 13 -44.52 -30.04 -44.80
CA GLY A 13 -43.64 -30.09 -43.63
C GLY A 13 -43.78 -28.80 -42.82
N LEU A 14 -44.52 -28.86 -41.74
CA LEU A 14 -44.62 -27.79 -40.73
C LEU A 14 -43.32 -27.78 -39.92
N GLY A 15 -42.35 -26.94 -40.34
CA GLY A 15 -41.13 -26.71 -39.62
C GLY A 15 -41.38 -25.93 -38.33
N VAL A 16 -41.41 -26.61 -37.19
CA VAL A 16 -41.40 -26.00 -35.87
C VAL A 16 -39.98 -25.46 -35.65
N LEU A 17 -39.81 -24.15 -35.85
CA LEU A 17 -38.65 -23.40 -35.37
C LEU A 17 -38.67 -23.36 -33.85
N ILE A 18 -38.03 -24.33 -33.21
CA ILE A 18 -37.71 -24.28 -31.80
C ILE A 18 -36.60 -23.23 -31.67
N SER A 19 -36.98 -21.98 -31.45
CA SER A 19 -36.05 -20.94 -30.98
C SER A 19 -35.54 -21.37 -29.61
N SER A 20 -34.37 -22.03 -29.61
CA SER A 20 -33.63 -22.33 -28.40
C SER A 20 -33.15 -20.98 -27.81
N CYS A 21 -33.97 -20.34 -26.99
CA CYS A 21 -33.50 -19.31 -26.06
C CYS A 21 -32.61 -20.01 -25.03
N THR A 22 -31.31 -20.14 -25.36
CA THR A 22 -30.30 -20.36 -24.34
C THR A 22 -30.38 -19.18 -23.40
N PRO A 23 -30.72 -19.36 -22.11
CA PRO A 23 -30.65 -18.25 -21.16
C PRO A 23 -29.18 -17.81 -21.12
N LYS A 24 -28.87 -16.62 -21.68
CA LYS A 24 -27.58 -15.97 -21.39
C LYS A 24 -27.51 -15.97 -19.86
N LYS A 25 -26.56 -16.74 -19.29
CA LYS A 25 -26.19 -16.60 -17.88
C LYS A 25 -26.03 -15.11 -17.63
N LYS A 26 -26.99 -14.49 -16.95
CA LYS A 26 -26.83 -13.13 -16.44
C LYS A 26 -25.57 -13.19 -15.58
N VAL A 27 -24.48 -12.65 -16.07
CA VAL A 27 -23.33 -12.29 -15.23
C VAL A 27 -23.96 -11.46 -14.13
N ALA A 28 -23.88 -11.95 -12.90
CA ALA A 28 -24.46 -11.24 -11.76
C ALA A 28 -23.92 -9.82 -11.79
N SER A 29 -24.78 -8.85 -12.09
CA SER A 29 -24.38 -7.44 -12.20
C SER A 29 -23.82 -7.03 -10.85
N SER A 30 -22.54 -6.68 -10.81
CA SER A 30 -21.91 -6.11 -9.63
C SER A 30 -22.66 -4.83 -9.27
N THR A 31 -23.03 -4.67 -8.00
CA THR A 31 -23.60 -3.43 -7.47
C THR A 31 -22.65 -2.83 -6.46
N PRO A 32 -22.84 -1.57 -6.02
CA PRO A 32 -21.96 -0.97 -5.00
C PRO A 32 -21.84 -1.78 -3.70
N THR A 33 -22.77 -2.70 -3.40
CA THR A 33 -22.84 -3.46 -2.16
C THR A 33 -22.89 -4.97 -2.36
N SER A 34 -22.73 -5.46 -3.60
CA SER A 34 -22.75 -6.91 -3.89
C SER A 34 -21.90 -7.25 -5.10
N GLY A 35 -21.35 -8.46 -5.11
CA GLY A 35 -20.50 -8.97 -6.19
C GLY A 35 -19.15 -9.48 -5.70
N LYS A 36 -18.21 -9.65 -6.62
CA LYS A 36 -16.83 -10.06 -6.35
C LYS A 36 -15.86 -8.97 -6.79
N LEU A 37 -14.83 -8.69 -5.98
CA LEU A 37 -13.79 -7.71 -6.26
C LEU A 37 -12.43 -8.26 -5.83
N GLU A 38 -11.47 -8.27 -6.76
CA GLU A 38 -10.07 -8.56 -6.49
C GLU A 38 -9.32 -7.23 -6.38
N VAL A 39 -8.70 -6.96 -5.23
CA VAL A 39 -7.95 -5.73 -4.95
C VAL A 39 -6.47 -6.07 -4.84
N TYR A 40 -5.67 -5.63 -5.80
CA TYR A 40 -4.22 -5.73 -5.70
C TYR A 40 -3.69 -4.53 -4.91
N CYS A 41 -3.05 -4.83 -3.79
CA CYS A 41 -2.68 -3.85 -2.79
C CYS A 41 -1.18 -3.88 -2.52
N ALA A 42 -0.57 -2.71 -2.43
CA ALA A 42 0.81 -2.59 -1.96
C ALA A 42 0.96 -3.31 -0.61
N GLU A 43 1.94 -4.21 -0.51
CA GLU A 43 2.18 -5.05 0.67
C GLU A 43 2.32 -4.22 1.95
N SER A 44 2.95 -3.05 1.84
CA SER A 44 3.16 -2.13 2.96
C SER A 44 1.87 -1.64 3.64
N VAL A 45 0.75 -1.65 2.94
CA VAL A 45 -0.56 -1.18 3.46
C VAL A 45 -1.66 -2.25 3.35
N ALA A 46 -1.29 -3.47 2.96
CA ALA A 46 -2.23 -4.59 2.86
C ALA A 46 -2.94 -4.93 4.19
N PRO A 47 -2.32 -4.83 5.38
CA PRO A 47 -3.02 -5.07 6.64
C PRO A 47 -4.23 -4.17 6.84
N VAL A 48 -4.08 -2.85 6.68
CA VAL A 48 -5.19 -1.91 6.85
C VAL A 48 -6.24 -2.07 5.76
N VAL A 49 -5.85 -2.33 4.50
CA VAL A 49 -6.79 -2.55 3.39
C VAL A 49 -7.60 -3.83 3.60
N THR A 50 -6.99 -4.87 4.17
CA THR A 50 -7.70 -6.10 4.56
C THR A 50 -8.74 -5.82 5.65
N LYS A 51 -8.42 -4.99 6.66
CA LYS A 51 -9.38 -4.56 7.69
C LYS A 51 -10.54 -3.77 7.09
N LEU A 52 -10.26 -2.86 6.14
CA LEU A 52 -11.28 -2.12 5.39
C LEU A 52 -12.21 -3.07 4.62
N ALA A 53 -11.64 -4.03 3.88
CA ALA A 53 -12.40 -5.02 3.11
C ALA A 53 -13.29 -5.89 4.03
N ASN A 54 -12.74 -6.36 5.15
CA ASN A 54 -13.48 -7.16 6.13
C ASN A 54 -14.64 -6.36 6.74
N GLN A 55 -14.41 -5.10 7.12
CA GLN A 55 -15.46 -4.25 7.65
C GLN A 55 -16.55 -3.97 6.62
N PHE A 56 -16.18 -3.75 5.37
CA PHE A 56 -17.13 -3.59 4.28
C PHE A 56 -17.98 -4.84 4.06
N MET A 57 -17.35 -6.03 4.03
CA MET A 57 -18.07 -7.31 3.89
C MET A 57 -18.98 -7.63 5.08
N ASN A 58 -18.61 -7.18 6.30
CA ASN A 58 -19.47 -7.29 7.48
C ASN A 58 -20.74 -6.43 7.35
N LEU A 59 -20.64 -5.25 6.70
CA LEU A 59 -21.79 -4.39 6.44
C LEU A 59 -22.64 -4.90 5.27
N TYR A 60 -22.02 -5.52 4.27
CA TYR A 60 -22.65 -5.95 3.02
C TYR A 60 -22.35 -7.41 2.75
N SER A 61 -23.17 -8.31 3.28
CA SER A 61 -22.97 -9.76 3.25
C SER A 61 -22.94 -10.41 1.86
N LYS A 62 -23.39 -9.68 0.81
CA LYS A 62 -23.33 -10.11 -0.59
C LYS A 62 -22.07 -9.60 -1.31
N ALA A 63 -21.22 -8.84 -0.63
CA ALA A 63 -19.93 -8.40 -1.15
C ALA A 63 -18.85 -9.43 -0.81
N HIS A 64 -17.99 -9.74 -1.78
CA HIS A 64 -16.82 -10.61 -1.61
C HIS A 64 -15.60 -9.89 -2.14
N ILE A 65 -14.74 -9.42 -1.24
CA ILE A 65 -13.52 -8.68 -1.57
C ILE A 65 -12.32 -9.52 -1.18
N THR A 66 -11.45 -9.82 -2.14
CA THR A 66 -10.16 -10.48 -1.92
C THR A 66 -9.03 -9.47 -2.06
N VAL A 67 -8.18 -9.35 -1.05
CA VAL A 67 -7.02 -8.45 -1.07
C VAL A 67 -5.76 -9.27 -1.34
N HIS A 68 -5.07 -8.95 -2.44
CA HIS A 68 -3.79 -9.54 -2.83
C HIS A 68 -2.66 -8.58 -2.49
N ALA A 69 -1.85 -8.94 -1.49
CA ALA A 69 -0.65 -8.18 -1.16
C ALA A 69 0.44 -8.42 -2.20
N VAL A 70 0.85 -7.37 -2.90
CA VAL A 70 1.89 -7.41 -3.96
C VAL A 70 2.76 -6.14 -3.89
N PRO A 71 3.96 -6.13 -4.47
CA PRO A 71 4.73 -4.89 -4.61
C PRO A 71 3.94 -3.80 -5.37
N SER A 72 4.10 -2.53 -5.00
CA SER A 72 3.37 -1.41 -5.62
C SER A 72 3.51 -1.38 -7.14
N ARG A 73 4.69 -1.67 -7.67
CA ARG A 73 4.93 -1.73 -9.11
C ARG A 73 4.07 -2.80 -9.78
N VAL A 74 3.91 -3.96 -9.14
CA VAL A 74 3.08 -5.06 -9.67
C VAL A 74 1.60 -4.67 -9.66
N ALA A 75 1.12 -4.05 -8.57
CA ALA A 75 -0.26 -3.56 -8.49
C ALA A 75 -0.57 -2.56 -9.60
N ILE A 76 0.31 -1.57 -9.79
CA ILE A 76 0.16 -0.54 -10.85
C ILE A 76 0.21 -1.17 -12.25
N ALA A 77 1.13 -2.10 -12.50
CA ALA A 77 1.20 -2.79 -13.79
C ALA A 77 -0.11 -3.51 -14.12
N LYS A 78 -0.74 -4.18 -13.15
CA LYS A 78 -2.06 -4.82 -13.36
C LYS A 78 -3.15 -3.83 -13.74
N LEU A 79 -3.17 -2.64 -13.12
CA LEU A 79 -4.12 -1.58 -13.48
C LEU A 79 -3.86 -1.07 -14.90
N VAL A 80 -2.62 -0.78 -15.24
CA VAL A 80 -2.22 -0.28 -16.56
C VAL A 80 -2.55 -1.29 -17.66
N ASN A 81 -2.31 -2.59 -17.41
CA ASN A 81 -2.61 -3.68 -18.34
C ASN A 81 -4.10 -4.06 -18.40
N SER A 82 -4.99 -3.36 -17.70
CA SER A 82 -6.44 -3.70 -17.63
C SER A 82 -6.74 -5.08 -17.03
N GLU A 83 -5.86 -5.61 -16.20
CA GLU A 83 -6.09 -6.86 -15.46
C GLU A 83 -6.99 -6.63 -14.23
N THR A 84 -7.08 -5.38 -13.78
CA THR A 84 -7.97 -4.93 -12.69
C THR A 84 -8.35 -3.46 -12.91
N ASN A 85 -9.46 -3.04 -12.32
CA ASN A 85 -9.94 -1.65 -12.37
C ASN A 85 -9.66 -0.86 -11.08
N LEU A 86 -9.13 -1.51 -10.04
CA LEU A 86 -8.82 -0.87 -8.76
C LEU A 86 -7.59 -1.51 -8.13
N VAL A 87 -6.63 -0.68 -7.75
CA VAL A 87 -5.46 -1.09 -6.97
C VAL A 87 -5.19 -0.09 -5.84
N VAL A 88 -4.50 -0.57 -4.78
CA VAL A 88 -4.04 0.29 -3.69
C VAL A 88 -2.52 0.39 -3.74
N SER A 89 -2.01 1.61 -3.79
CA SER A 89 -0.58 1.87 -3.91
C SER A 89 -0.09 2.83 -2.83
N SER A 90 1.13 2.61 -2.33
CA SER A 90 1.82 3.50 -1.41
C SER A 90 2.70 4.54 -2.12
N ARG A 91 2.50 4.71 -3.42
CA ARG A 91 3.08 5.77 -4.26
C ARG A 91 2.17 6.13 -5.42
N TYR A 92 2.42 7.27 -6.02
CA TYR A 92 1.80 7.65 -7.29
C TYR A 92 2.50 6.95 -8.47
N PHE A 93 1.98 7.16 -9.68
CA PHE A 93 2.63 6.72 -10.90
C PHE A 93 4.01 7.38 -11.07
N THR A 94 5.00 6.61 -11.52
CA THR A 94 6.30 7.16 -11.92
C THR A 94 6.18 7.90 -13.25
N LYS A 95 7.19 8.75 -13.55
CA LYS A 95 7.22 9.47 -14.83
C LYS A 95 7.14 8.53 -16.02
N SER A 96 7.86 7.42 -16.02
CA SER A 96 7.83 6.41 -17.09
C SER A 96 6.48 5.70 -17.22
N GLU A 97 5.78 5.44 -16.09
CA GLU A 97 4.42 4.90 -16.11
C GLU A 97 3.44 5.89 -16.72
N LEU A 98 3.52 7.18 -16.35
CA LEU A 98 2.68 8.23 -16.93
C LEU A 98 2.94 8.44 -18.43
N GLU A 99 4.20 8.37 -18.87
CA GLU A 99 4.57 8.44 -20.28
C GLU A 99 4.01 7.25 -21.07
N ALA A 100 4.11 6.04 -20.52
CA ALA A 100 3.53 4.85 -21.12
C ALA A 100 1.98 4.95 -21.19
N MET A 101 1.34 5.39 -20.11
CA MET A 101 -0.11 5.60 -20.06
C MET A 101 -0.55 6.62 -21.13
N LYS A 102 0.17 7.73 -21.26
CA LYS A 102 -0.09 8.74 -22.30
C LYS A 102 0.05 8.17 -23.70
N LYS A 103 1.12 7.39 -23.95
CA LYS A 103 1.39 6.78 -25.25
C LYS A 103 0.28 5.83 -25.72
N TYR A 104 -0.36 5.13 -24.77
CA TYR A 104 -1.40 4.13 -25.06
C TYR A 104 -2.81 4.63 -24.72
N ASP A 105 -3.00 5.93 -24.52
CA ASP A 105 -4.29 6.58 -24.13
C ASP A 105 -4.97 5.91 -22.94
N ILE A 106 -4.15 5.53 -21.94
CA ILE A 106 -4.65 4.91 -20.70
C ILE A 106 -5.00 6.02 -19.71
N LYS A 107 -6.28 6.08 -19.32
CA LYS A 107 -6.78 7.00 -18.30
C LYS A 107 -6.93 6.26 -16.99
N ALA A 108 -6.41 6.87 -15.92
CA ALA A 108 -6.60 6.38 -14.56
C ALA A 108 -6.79 7.56 -13.61
N ASP A 109 -7.66 7.35 -12.63
CA ASP A 109 -7.91 8.30 -11.56
C ASP A 109 -7.14 7.89 -10.31
N SER A 110 -6.89 8.88 -9.44
CA SER A 110 -6.22 8.65 -8.17
C SER A 110 -6.95 9.33 -7.03
N THR A 111 -7.32 8.57 -6.03
CA THR A 111 -7.91 9.07 -4.79
C THR A 111 -6.93 8.87 -3.66
N ARG A 112 -6.42 9.96 -3.08
CA ARG A 112 -5.61 9.89 -1.86
C ARG A 112 -6.52 9.58 -0.69
N VAL A 113 -6.27 8.45 0.00
CA VAL A 113 -7.13 7.96 1.08
C VAL A 113 -6.50 8.12 2.48
N ALA A 114 -5.17 8.17 2.57
CA ALA A 114 -4.46 8.35 3.82
C ALA A 114 -3.04 8.89 3.59
N LEU A 115 -2.35 9.28 4.69
CA LEU A 115 -0.89 9.43 4.75
C LEU A 115 -0.32 8.32 5.63
N ASP A 116 0.84 7.81 5.20
CA ASP A 116 1.65 6.80 5.87
C ASP A 116 3.02 7.37 6.23
N GLY A 117 3.58 6.93 7.34
CA GLY A 117 4.99 7.15 7.66
C GLY A 117 5.82 5.94 7.27
N VAL A 118 6.87 6.12 6.47
CA VAL A 118 7.89 5.09 6.32
C VAL A 118 8.77 5.09 7.56
N VAL A 119 8.59 4.08 8.38
CA VAL A 119 9.19 3.97 9.70
C VAL A 119 10.52 3.26 9.62
N VAL A 120 11.54 3.87 10.18
CA VAL A 120 12.84 3.24 10.38
C VAL A 120 12.78 2.45 11.68
N ILE A 121 13.00 1.13 11.57
CA ILE A 121 13.02 0.21 12.70
C ILE A 121 14.42 -0.37 12.92
N VAL A 122 14.75 -0.56 14.20
CA VAL A 122 15.96 -1.24 14.64
C VAL A 122 15.63 -2.34 15.63
N ASN A 123 16.57 -3.25 15.89
CA ASN A 123 16.41 -4.24 16.93
C ASN A 123 16.16 -3.59 18.29
N SER A 124 15.34 -4.18 19.15
CA SER A 124 15.03 -3.64 20.48
C SER A 124 16.26 -3.45 21.38
N ALA A 125 17.32 -4.24 21.19
CA ALA A 125 18.58 -4.10 21.91
C ALA A 125 19.52 -3.02 21.35
N ASN A 126 19.16 -2.38 20.24
CA ASN A 126 19.89 -1.22 19.72
C ASN A 126 19.44 0.04 20.46
N HIS A 127 20.36 0.80 21.03
CA HIS A 127 20.05 1.98 21.87
C HIS A 127 20.04 3.31 21.11
N VAL A 128 20.36 3.32 19.81
CA VAL A 128 20.32 4.51 18.96
C VAL A 128 18.92 5.12 18.96
N LYS A 129 18.80 6.37 19.44
CA LYS A 129 17.49 7.03 19.58
C LYS A 129 16.90 7.54 18.27
N GLY A 130 17.76 8.00 17.35
CA GLY A 130 17.34 8.56 16.07
C GLY A 130 18.49 8.65 15.07
N LEU A 131 18.13 8.88 13.82
CA LEU A 131 19.02 9.13 12.71
C LEU A 131 18.54 10.37 11.95
N ASN A 132 19.46 11.11 11.36
CA ASN A 132 19.09 12.12 10.37
C ASN A 132 19.08 11.54 8.95
N THR A 133 18.53 12.28 8.01
CA THR A 133 18.41 11.82 6.60
C THR A 133 19.74 11.56 5.93
N ASP A 134 20.83 12.29 6.29
CA ASP A 134 22.17 12.03 5.77
C ASP A 134 22.77 10.73 6.34
N GLN A 135 22.58 10.47 7.63
CA GLN A 135 22.99 9.19 8.23
C GLN A 135 22.21 8.02 7.60
N LEU A 136 20.91 8.19 7.37
CA LEU A 136 20.11 7.18 6.65
C LEU A 136 20.66 6.94 5.24
N ARG A 137 20.96 8.02 4.50
CA ARG A 137 21.57 7.91 3.16
C ARG A 137 22.87 7.12 3.24
N ASN A 138 23.78 7.47 4.13
CA ASN A 138 25.10 6.83 4.28
C ASN A 138 25.01 5.37 4.76
N ILE A 139 23.99 5.00 5.52
CA ILE A 139 23.73 3.62 5.91
C ILE A 139 23.26 2.80 4.71
N PHE A 140 22.25 3.29 4.00
CA PHE A 140 21.62 2.51 2.93
C PHE A 140 22.39 2.53 1.61
N ASP A 141 23.29 3.49 1.38
CA ASP A 141 24.27 3.48 0.27
C ASP A 141 25.59 2.75 0.63
N GLY A 142 25.75 2.34 1.90
CA GLY A 142 26.88 1.53 2.38
C GLY A 142 28.15 2.29 2.73
N LYS A 143 28.09 3.63 2.81
CA LYS A 143 29.21 4.44 3.30
C LYS A 143 29.40 4.30 4.81
N MET A 144 28.30 4.27 5.59
CA MET A 144 28.31 4.03 7.03
C MET A 144 28.01 2.56 7.31
N LYS A 145 28.93 1.86 7.98
CA LYS A 145 28.88 0.40 8.16
C LYS A 145 28.82 -0.06 9.61
N LEU A 146 29.12 0.81 10.54
CA LEU A 146 29.22 0.49 11.96
C LEU A 146 28.29 1.38 12.78
N TRP A 147 27.56 0.80 13.72
CA TRP A 147 26.73 1.56 14.64
C TRP A 147 27.52 2.52 15.53
N GLY A 148 28.82 2.20 15.82
CA GLY A 148 29.71 3.09 16.54
C GLY A 148 29.99 4.43 15.85
N GLU A 149 29.73 4.53 14.54
CA GLU A 149 29.78 5.80 13.80
C GLU A 149 28.59 6.72 14.11
N VAL A 150 27.48 6.15 14.63
CA VAL A 150 26.28 6.88 15.06
C VAL A 150 26.27 7.09 16.57
N ASP A 151 26.52 6.04 17.32
CA ASP A 151 26.57 6.04 18.78
C ASP A 151 27.77 5.21 19.26
N PRO A 152 28.83 5.87 19.80
CA PRO A 152 30.01 5.17 20.30
C PRO A 152 29.72 4.12 21.37
N ASN A 153 28.59 4.21 22.06
CA ASN A 153 28.19 3.24 23.11
C ASN A 153 27.51 2.00 22.53
N PHE A 154 27.21 1.96 21.23
CA PHE A 154 26.59 0.80 20.60
C PHE A 154 27.42 0.32 19.42
N GLN A 155 28.23 -0.72 19.66
CA GLN A 155 29.15 -1.27 18.68
C GLN A 155 28.49 -2.38 17.83
N GLY A 156 29.05 -2.60 16.64
CA GLY A 156 28.66 -3.68 15.72
C GLY A 156 28.35 -3.18 14.31
N ARG A 157 28.22 -4.14 13.40
CA ARG A 157 27.89 -3.82 11.98
C ARG A 157 26.43 -3.39 11.85
N ILE A 158 26.20 -2.43 10.98
CA ILE A 158 24.85 -2.09 10.49
C ILE A 158 24.50 -3.11 9.39
N ILE A 159 23.30 -3.70 9.49
CA ILE A 159 22.78 -4.69 8.54
C ILE A 159 21.44 -4.18 8.01
N PRO A 160 21.42 -3.46 6.87
CA PRO A 160 20.18 -3.04 6.26
C PRO A 160 19.36 -4.24 5.79
N ALA A 161 18.08 -4.29 6.14
CA ALA A 161 17.12 -5.29 5.67
C ALA A 161 16.15 -4.61 4.69
N LEU A 162 16.13 -5.10 3.44
CA LEU A 162 15.37 -4.49 2.36
C LEU A 162 14.33 -5.45 1.79
N GLU A 163 13.14 -4.93 1.53
CA GLU A 163 12.09 -5.63 0.77
C GLU A 163 12.49 -5.87 -0.69
N SER A 164 11.51 -6.34 -1.48
CA SER A 164 11.61 -6.40 -2.94
C SER A 164 11.95 -5.03 -3.55
N PRO A 165 12.85 -4.96 -4.54
CA PRO A 165 13.14 -3.73 -5.28
C PRO A 165 11.93 -3.07 -5.95
N ASN A 166 10.83 -3.83 -6.14
CA ASN A 166 9.56 -3.33 -6.69
C ASN A 166 8.61 -2.80 -5.61
N SER A 167 9.05 -2.76 -4.34
CA SER A 167 8.29 -2.25 -3.21
C SER A 167 8.15 -0.72 -3.30
N GLY A 168 6.94 -0.22 -3.07
CA GLY A 168 6.70 1.22 -3.00
C GLY A 168 7.42 1.89 -1.83
N THR A 169 7.80 1.14 -0.78
CA THR A 169 8.60 1.63 0.35
C THR A 169 10.02 1.96 -0.10
N LEU A 170 10.66 1.05 -0.84
CA LEU A 170 12.01 1.28 -1.35
C LEU A 170 12.05 2.35 -2.45
N GLU A 171 11.06 2.36 -3.35
CA GLU A 171 10.95 3.41 -4.38
C GLU A 171 10.81 4.79 -3.73
N PHE A 172 9.94 4.94 -2.75
CA PHE A 172 9.79 6.19 -1.98
C PHE A 172 11.08 6.57 -1.25
N PHE A 173 11.70 5.64 -0.55
CA PHE A 173 12.91 5.90 0.22
C PHE A 173 14.09 6.29 -0.70
N LYS A 174 14.20 5.65 -1.86
CA LYS A 174 15.19 6.00 -2.87
C LYS A 174 15.02 7.45 -3.35
N GLU A 175 13.79 7.81 -3.73
CA GLU A 175 13.48 9.17 -4.19
C GLU A 175 13.70 10.21 -3.08
N ARG A 176 13.31 9.88 -1.85
CA ARG A 176 13.26 10.81 -0.72
C ARG A 176 14.60 11.01 0.00
N VAL A 177 15.42 9.95 0.07
CA VAL A 177 16.66 9.91 0.88
C VAL A 177 17.89 9.66 0.04
N LEU A 178 17.91 8.66 -0.84
CA LEU A 178 19.10 8.28 -1.61
C LEU A 178 19.35 9.19 -2.82
N GLY A 179 18.31 9.72 -3.45
CA GLY A 179 18.42 10.48 -4.70
C GLY A 179 18.93 9.60 -5.85
N SER A 180 20.10 9.90 -6.39
CA SER A 180 20.73 9.14 -7.46
C SER A 180 21.50 7.91 -6.97
N GLU A 181 21.79 7.81 -5.67
CA GLU A 181 22.55 6.69 -5.10
C GLU A 181 21.75 5.38 -5.17
N ASN A 182 22.48 4.29 -5.12
CA ASN A 182 21.89 2.94 -5.08
C ASN A 182 21.96 2.37 -3.67
N PHE A 183 21.01 1.46 -3.38
CA PHE A 183 21.11 0.65 -2.17
C PHE A 183 22.38 -0.20 -2.20
N THR A 184 23.07 -0.25 -1.06
CA THR A 184 24.19 -1.19 -0.87
C THR A 184 23.70 -2.61 -0.75
N ALA A 185 24.65 -3.55 -0.75
CA ALA A 185 24.37 -4.94 -0.41
C ALA A 185 23.74 -5.02 0.99
N ALA A 186 22.49 -5.46 1.03
CA ALA A 186 21.68 -5.57 2.23
C ALA A 186 21.17 -7.00 2.37
N TYR A 187 20.64 -7.35 3.54
CA TYR A 187 19.96 -8.63 3.71
C TYR A 187 18.64 -8.61 2.94
N PRO A 188 18.45 -9.47 1.94
CA PRO A 188 17.24 -9.47 1.12
C PRO A 188 16.07 -10.07 1.91
N CYS A 189 15.07 -9.28 2.14
CA CYS A 189 13.77 -9.69 2.66
C CYS A 189 12.74 -9.57 1.54
N THR A 190 12.10 -10.65 1.15
CA THR A 190 11.12 -10.62 0.04
C THR A 190 9.85 -9.86 0.41
N THR A 191 9.52 -9.77 1.70
CA THR A 191 8.30 -9.18 2.23
C THR A 191 8.56 -8.28 3.43
N MET A 192 7.63 -7.36 3.70
CA MET A 192 7.69 -6.49 4.90
C MET A 192 7.64 -7.31 6.19
N ALA A 193 6.88 -8.41 6.22
CA ALA A 193 6.87 -9.35 7.34
C ALA A 193 8.27 -9.93 7.62
N ASN A 194 9.03 -10.24 6.57
CA ASN A 194 10.40 -10.73 6.71
C ASN A 194 11.36 -9.64 7.19
N VAL A 195 11.19 -8.38 6.75
CA VAL A 195 11.94 -7.23 7.29
C VAL A 195 11.69 -7.11 8.79
N TYR A 196 10.41 -7.09 9.20
CA TYR A 196 10.03 -6.99 10.60
C TYR A 196 10.65 -8.09 11.47
N LYS A 197 10.52 -9.37 11.04
CA LYS A 197 11.11 -10.54 11.73
C LYS A 197 12.62 -10.44 11.81
N PHE A 198 13.28 -10.13 10.70
CA PHE A 198 14.75 -10.09 10.64
C PHE A 198 15.31 -9.01 11.57
N VAL A 199 14.72 -7.81 11.56
CA VAL A 199 15.14 -6.72 12.44
C VAL A 199 14.88 -7.08 13.92
N GLY A 200 13.75 -7.68 14.24
CA GLY A 200 13.45 -8.15 15.61
C GLY A 200 14.48 -9.17 16.13
N LYS A 201 14.99 -10.05 15.25
CA LYS A 201 15.94 -11.12 15.59
C LYS A 201 17.39 -10.67 15.59
N THR A 202 17.79 -9.69 14.76
CA THR A 202 19.18 -9.38 14.46
C THR A 202 19.61 -8.06 15.09
N ARG A 203 20.49 -8.10 16.10
CA ARG A 203 20.90 -6.94 16.91
C ARG A 203 21.38 -5.71 16.11
N GLY A 204 22.14 -5.94 15.04
CA GLY A 204 22.69 -4.86 14.17
C GLY A 204 21.76 -4.45 13.03
N ALA A 205 20.59 -5.06 12.90
CA ALA A 205 19.71 -4.80 11.76
C ALA A 205 18.98 -3.47 11.86
N ILE A 206 18.75 -2.88 10.69
CA ILE A 206 17.91 -1.71 10.44
C ILE A 206 16.99 -2.03 9.25
N GLY A 207 15.74 -1.59 9.30
CA GLY A 207 14.76 -1.85 8.25
C GLY A 207 13.76 -0.71 8.08
N LEU A 208 13.00 -0.79 7.00
CA LEU A 208 11.95 0.18 6.65
C LEU A 208 10.61 -0.53 6.61
N ILE A 209 9.61 0.00 7.32
CA ILE A 209 8.23 -0.51 7.31
C ILE A 209 7.23 0.63 7.18
N SER A 210 5.97 0.33 6.92
CA SER A 210 4.86 1.28 7.04
C SER A 210 4.46 1.48 8.50
N SER A 211 3.93 2.65 8.86
CA SER A 211 3.41 2.92 10.21
C SER A 211 2.27 1.98 10.61
N ASP A 212 1.48 1.45 9.67
CA ASP A 212 0.50 0.38 9.91
C ASP A 212 1.15 -0.87 10.53
N TRP A 213 2.36 -1.22 10.10
CA TRP A 213 3.09 -2.39 10.60
C TRP A 213 3.63 -2.24 12.02
N LEU A 214 3.80 -1.03 12.54
CA LEU A 214 4.15 -0.84 13.96
C LEU A 214 3.07 -1.41 14.88
N ASN A 215 1.81 -1.23 14.51
CA ASN A 215 0.67 -1.67 15.32
C ASN A 215 0.24 -3.11 14.97
N SER A 216 0.27 -3.46 13.68
CA SER A 216 -0.23 -4.74 13.19
C SER A 216 0.84 -5.83 13.12
N GLY A 217 2.13 -5.47 13.08
CA GLY A 217 3.25 -6.39 12.89
C GLY A 217 3.32 -7.52 13.90
N PRO A 218 3.17 -7.29 15.23
CA PRO A 218 3.20 -8.36 16.23
C PRO A 218 2.18 -9.46 15.95
N ASP A 219 0.95 -9.08 15.59
CA ASP A 219 -0.14 -10.03 15.31
C ASP A 219 0.06 -10.75 13.98
N LEU A 220 0.50 -10.01 12.94
CA LEU A 220 0.70 -10.55 11.59
C LEU A 220 1.85 -11.54 11.53
N VAL A 221 2.94 -11.24 12.24
CA VAL A 221 4.17 -12.04 12.19
C VAL A 221 4.11 -13.25 13.11
N ARG A 222 3.38 -13.16 14.25
CA ARG A 222 3.28 -14.19 15.28
C ARG A 222 4.65 -14.75 15.69
N SER A 223 5.66 -13.87 15.76
CA SER A 223 7.03 -14.23 16.11
C SER A 223 7.20 -14.31 17.62
N LYS A 224 8.02 -15.25 18.09
CA LYS A 224 8.50 -15.31 19.47
C LYS A 224 9.64 -14.31 19.74
N GLU A 225 10.22 -13.76 18.69
CA GLU A 225 11.31 -12.79 18.79
C GLU A 225 10.78 -11.44 19.29
N PRO A 226 11.61 -10.63 19.95
CA PRO A 226 11.24 -9.29 20.36
C PRO A 226 10.82 -8.45 19.17
N SER A 227 9.77 -7.63 19.34
CA SER A 227 9.36 -6.67 18.32
C SER A 227 10.48 -5.65 18.08
N PRO A 228 10.77 -5.29 16.83
CA PRO A 228 11.66 -4.18 16.56
C PRO A 228 11.04 -2.88 17.07
N ARG A 229 11.87 -1.87 17.31
CA ARG A 229 11.40 -0.55 17.75
C ARG A 229 11.64 0.50 16.66
N ALA A 230 10.72 1.46 16.58
CA ALA A 230 10.91 2.66 15.77
C ALA A 230 11.95 3.60 16.38
N ILE A 231 12.64 4.34 15.54
CA ILE A 231 13.53 5.44 15.94
C ILE A 231 13.05 6.76 15.37
N GLN A 232 13.52 7.86 15.97
CA GLN A 232 13.24 9.21 15.49
C GLN A 232 14.04 9.52 14.22
N ILE A 233 13.49 10.37 13.35
CA ILE A 233 14.15 10.84 12.14
C ILE A 233 14.14 12.37 12.12
N ALA A 234 15.28 12.95 11.76
CA ALA A 234 15.43 14.38 11.49
C ALA A 234 15.72 14.63 10.02
N GLU A 235 15.10 15.65 9.44
CA GLU A 235 15.46 16.14 8.11
C GLU A 235 16.60 17.15 8.22
N VAL A 236 17.69 16.89 7.52
CA VAL A 236 18.87 17.80 7.47
C VAL A 236 19.27 18.15 6.03
N ASP A 237 18.62 17.58 5.03
CA ASP A 237 18.81 17.92 3.63
C ASP A 237 17.94 19.14 3.26
N SER A 238 18.58 20.30 3.07
CA SER A 238 17.88 21.55 2.75
C SER A 238 17.09 21.48 1.43
N SER A 239 17.49 20.65 0.48
CA SER A 239 16.76 20.46 -0.78
C SER A 239 15.40 19.79 -0.56
N MET A 240 15.24 19.09 0.55
CA MET A 240 14.04 18.34 0.95
C MET A 240 13.13 19.11 1.93
N ILE A 241 13.49 20.31 2.35
CA ILE A 241 12.74 21.14 3.32
C ILE A 241 11.28 21.37 2.92
N LYS A 242 10.98 21.41 1.62
CA LYS A 242 9.60 21.54 1.10
C LYS A 242 8.66 20.39 1.50
N HIS A 243 9.21 19.26 1.93
CA HIS A 243 8.43 18.07 2.32
C HIS A 243 8.10 18.04 3.82
N ILE A 244 8.68 18.90 4.62
CA ILE A 244 8.42 19.04 6.05
C ILE A 244 7.90 20.43 6.40
N ASP A 245 7.49 20.65 7.64
CA ASP A 245 7.34 21.99 8.20
C ASP A 245 8.75 22.58 8.37
N PRO A 246 9.10 23.73 7.75
CA PRO A 246 10.43 24.30 7.82
C PRO A 246 10.95 24.55 9.23
N ASN A 247 10.06 24.81 10.20
CA ASN A 247 10.44 25.05 11.60
C ASN A 247 10.93 23.79 12.32
N THR A 248 10.79 22.60 11.68
CA THR A 248 11.21 21.32 12.25
C THR A 248 12.52 20.80 11.68
N PHE A 249 13.15 21.57 10.78
CA PHE A 249 14.44 21.21 10.17
C PHE A 249 15.51 20.96 11.24
N GLY A 250 16.21 19.81 11.14
CA GLY A 250 17.20 19.37 12.14
C GLY A 250 16.62 18.75 13.41
N SER A 251 15.30 18.80 13.62
CA SER A 251 14.65 18.25 14.80
C SER A 251 14.20 16.80 14.59
N TYR A 252 14.30 15.99 15.63
CA TYR A 252 14.00 14.55 15.62
C TYR A 252 12.55 14.25 15.98
N TYR A 253 11.85 13.52 15.12
CA TYR A 253 10.45 13.15 15.33
C TYR A 253 10.22 11.65 15.16
N PHE A 254 9.35 11.08 16.01
CA PHE A 254 8.78 9.76 15.80
C PHE A 254 7.67 9.81 14.75
N PRO A 255 7.39 8.68 14.06
CA PRO A 255 6.30 8.56 13.08
C PRO A 255 4.91 8.51 13.72
N TYR A 256 4.64 9.38 14.69
CA TYR A 256 3.31 9.51 15.27
C TYR A 256 2.37 10.19 14.28
N GLN A 257 1.09 9.82 14.29
CA GLN A 257 0.08 10.41 13.41
C GLN A 257 0.08 11.95 13.45
N ALA A 258 0.23 12.55 14.65
CA ALA A 258 0.33 14.00 14.80
C ALA A 258 1.53 14.60 14.06
N HIS A 259 2.69 13.94 14.09
CA HIS A 259 3.90 14.40 13.41
C HIS A 259 3.80 14.21 11.89
N ILE A 260 3.18 13.11 11.44
CA ILE A 260 2.90 12.85 10.02
C ILE A 260 1.91 13.91 9.49
N TYR A 261 0.81 14.15 10.20
CA TYR A 261 -0.20 15.14 9.83
C TYR A 261 0.37 16.55 9.71
N ARG A 262 1.19 16.97 10.68
CA ARG A 262 1.83 18.29 10.72
C ARG A 262 3.06 18.40 9.80
N ARG A 263 3.44 17.31 9.10
CA ARG A 263 4.66 17.25 8.28
C ARG A 263 5.94 17.46 9.10
N TYR A 264 5.95 17.07 10.36
CA TYR A 264 7.15 17.08 11.21
C TYR A 264 8.02 15.85 10.95
N TYR A 265 7.38 14.70 10.68
CA TYR A 265 8.09 13.47 10.33
C TYR A 265 8.49 13.47 8.84
N PRO A 266 9.78 13.36 8.48
CA PRO A 266 10.23 13.60 7.13
C PRO A 266 9.88 12.50 6.12
N LEU A 267 9.70 11.25 6.57
CA LEU A 267 9.46 10.12 5.67
C LEU A 267 7.94 9.83 5.55
N THR A 268 7.18 10.87 5.22
CA THR A 268 5.73 10.81 5.03
C THR A 268 5.38 10.65 3.56
N ARG A 269 4.47 9.72 3.24
CA ARG A 269 3.99 9.45 1.88
C ARG A 269 2.46 9.28 1.83
N PRO A 270 1.82 9.57 0.68
CA PRO A 270 0.40 9.29 0.48
C PRO A 270 0.13 7.82 0.16
N ILE A 271 -1.08 7.37 0.52
CA ILE A 271 -1.67 6.12 0.05
C ILE A 271 -2.78 6.47 -0.93
N PHE A 272 -2.76 5.80 -2.09
CA PHE A 272 -3.71 6.01 -3.18
C PHE A 272 -4.55 4.76 -3.46
N PHE A 273 -5.82 4.97 -3.70
CA PHE A 273 -6.62 4.10 -4.53
C PHE A 273 -6.51 4.62 -5.97
N LEU A 274 -5.93 3.79 -6.83
CA LEU A 274 -5.78 4.09 -8.25
C LEU A 274 -6.83 3.28 -9.00
N THR A 275 -7.61 3.95 -9.85
CA THR A 275 -8.75 3.33 -10.53
C THR A 275 -8.71 3.60 -12.02
N ARG A 276 -9.26 2.67 -12.78
CA ARG A 276 -9.41 2.77 -14.23
C ARG A 276 -10.79 2.26 -14.62
N ASN A 277 -11.60 3.10 -15.29
CA ASN A 277 -12.96 2.76 -15.72
C ASN A 277 -13.75 2.10 -14.56
N LEU A 278 -13.75 2.76 -13.40
CA LEU A 278 -14.46 2.25 -12.24
C LEU A 278 -15.97 2.51 -12.44
N ASP A 279 -16.69 1.45 -12.84
CA ASP A 279 -18.15 1.48 -13.00
C ASP A 279 -18.84 1.58 -11.63
N ASP A 280 -20.18 1.77 -11.63
CA ASP A 280 -21.04 1.85 -10.42
C ASP A 280 -21.19 0.48 -9.71
N GLY A 281 -20.14 -0.34 -9.77
CA GLY A 281 -20.07 -1.67 -9.17
C GLY A 281 -19.45 -1.68 -7.76
N LEU A 282 -19.08 -2.89 -7.32
CA LEU A 282 -18.55 -3.13 -5.97
C LEU A 282 -17.26 -2.33 -5.70
N GLY A 283 -16.43 -2.07 -6.72
CA GLY A 283 -15.23 -1.26 -6.59
C GLY A 283 -15.52 0.19 -6.20
N ALA A 284 -16.53 0.81 -6.84
CA ALA A 284 -16.98 2.17 -6.50
C ALA A 284 -17.60 2.22 -5.10
N GLY A 285 -18.41 1.22 -4.75
CA GLY A 285 -18.98 1.10 -3.40
C GLY A 285 -17.91 0.95 -2.33
N PHE A 286 -16.89 0.12 -2.58
CA PHE A 286 -15.77 -0.05 -1.66
C PHE A 286 -14.94 1.24 -1.51
N LEU A 287 -14.61 1.92 -2.61
CA LEU A 287 -13.91 3.21 -2.54
C LEU A 287 -14.73 4.26 -1.78
N THR A 288 -16.04 4.34 -2.01
CA THR A 288 -16.95 5.24 -1.27
C THR A 288 -16.92 4.94 0.23
N PHE A 289 -16.94 3.67 0.62
CA PHE A 289 -16.79 3.27 2.02
C PHE A 289 -15.44 3.70 2.58
N VAL A 290 -14.34 3.46 1.86
CA VAL A 290 -12.98 3.80 2.30
C VAL A 290 -12.82 5.29 2.61
N VAL A 291 -13.43 6.18 1.82
CA VAL A 291 -13.38 7.63 2.04
C VAL A 291 -14.44 8.15 3.03
N SER A 292 -15.39 7.31 3.44
CA SER A 292 -16.39 7.64 4.46
C SER A 292 -15.77 7.75 5.86
N ALA A 293 -16.49 8.36 6.81
CA ALA A 293 -16.04 8.47 8.20
C ALA A 293 -15.70 7.09 8.82
N ALA A 294 -16.49 6.05 8.51
CA ALA A 294 -16.25 4.69 9.02
C ALA A 294 -14.95 4.08 8.46
N GLY A 295 -14.70 4.22 7.15
CA GLY A 295 -13.46 3.77 6.54
C GLY A 295 -12.24 4.54 7.02
N GLN A 296 -12.37 5.86 7.14
CA GLN A 296 -11.28 6.73 7.62
C GLN A 296 -10.91 6.46 9.08
N GLN A 297 -11.88 6.09 9.93
CA GLN A 297 -11.61 5.69 11.32
C GLN A 297 -10.73 4.42 11.38
N ILE A 298 -10.84 3.51 10.41
CA ILE A 298 -9.98 2.34 10.34
C ILE A 298 -8.51 2.74 10.09
N PHE A 299 -8.25 3.73 9.23
CA PHE A 299 -6.89 4.26 9.07
C PHE A 299 -6.35 4.85 10.37
N VAL A 300 -7.15 5.67 11.07
CA VAL A 300 -6.76 6.26 12.37
C VAL A 300 -6.39 5.18 13.37
N ASN A 301 -7.22 4.15 13.53
CA ASN A 301 -7.01 3.06 14.48
C ASN A 301 -5.77 2.20 14.16
N ASN A 302 -5.25 2.30 12.92
CA ASN A 302 -4.06 1.57 12.49
C ASN A 302 -2.81 2.46 12.31
N GLY A 303 -2.78 3.65 12.91
CA GLY A 303 -1.59 4.50 12.94
C GLY A 303 -1.38 5.34 11.68
N LEU A 304 -2.34 5.36 10.76
CA LEU A 304 -2.30 6.14 9.53
C LEU A 304 -3.10 7.45 9.67
N VAL A 305 -2.71 8.48 8.93
CA VAL A 305 -3.43 9.76 8.94
C VAL A 305 -4.52 9.74 7.88
N PRO A 306 -5.79 9.92 8.23
CA PRO A 306 -6.90 9.91 7.27
C PRO A 306 -6.82 11.12 6.32
N ALA A 307 -7.29 10.95 5.07
CA ALA A 307 -7.26 12.02 4.07
C ALA A 307 -8.54 12.88 4.07
N THR A 308 -9.70 12.31 4.43
CA THR A 308 -11.01 12.96 4.30
C THR A 308 -11.69 13.24 5.65
N MET A 309 -11.09 12.79 6.76
CA MET A 309 -11.59 13.04 8.12
C MET A 309 -10.68 14.04 8.85
N PRO A 310 -11.23 15.05 9.56
CA PRO A 310 -10.41 15.97 10.35
C PRO A 310 -9.64 15.23 11.46
N VAL A 311 -8.35 15.50 11.57
CA VAL A 311 -7.50 14.99 12.66
C VAL A 311 -7.66 15.90 13.86
N ARG A 312 -8.16 15.38 14.98
CA ARG A 312 -8.21 16.10 16.25
C ARG A 312 -6.89 15.88 16.99
N LEU A 313 -6.09 16.92 17.08
CA LEU A 313 -4.88 16.91 17.90
C LEU A 313 -5.21 17.42 19.29
N ILE A 314 -5.11 16.56 20.29
CA ILE A 314 -5.26 16.94 21.70
C ILE A 314 -3.84 17.13 22.26
N GLN A 315 -3.51 18.35 22.65
CA GLN A 315 -2.29 18.63 23.38
C GLN A 315 -2.61 18.41 24.87
N LEU A 316 -2.04 17.36 25.43
CA LEU A 316 -2.10 17.15 26.89
C LEU A 316 -1.10 18.13 27.51
N ASN A 317 -1.59 19.22 28.06
CA ASN A 317 -0.77 20.09 28.89
C ASN A 317 -0.53 19.37 30.24
N ASN A 318 0.65 18.77 30.39
CA ASN A 318 1.15 18.36 31.69
C ASN A 318 1.64 19.61 32.45
N GLN A 319 0.73 20.49 32.85
CA GLN A 319 1.03 21.42 33.95
C GLN A 319 0.50 20.77 35.23
N PRO A 320 1.35 20.56 36.26
CA PRO A 320 0.86 20.18 37.59
C PRO A 320 -0.02 21.31 38.11
N LEU A 321 -1.17 20.94 38.69
CA LEU A 321 -2.06 21.83 39.46
C LEU A 321 -1.33 22.41 40.64
#